data_4d9e8c457d42d8dc3a2afbb92f260dc1
#
_entry.id   4d9e8c457d42d8dc3a2afbb92f260dc1
#
_cell.length_a   1.000
_cell.length_b   1.000
_cell.length_c   1.000
_cell.angle_alpha   90.00
_cell.angle_beta   90.00
_cell.angle_gamma   90.00
#
_symmetry.space_group_name_H-M   'P 1'
#
loop_
_entity.id
_entity.type
_entity.pdbx_description
1 polymer ?
#
loop_
_entity_poly.entity_id
_entity_poly.type
_entity_poly.pdbx_seq_one_letter_code
_entity_poly.pdbx_strand_id
1 'polypeptide(L)'
;MSAYYLAVDIGASSGRHILGSVENGKIVLEEIYRFENGMTKKDGRLCWDYKGLFENIKNGIKKCKEIGKIPSSMGIDTWGVDYVLLDENDQVIGDMVGYRDSRTDGMDEEVYRRIPEMELYERTGIEKMMFNTIF
;
A
#
# COMPACT_ATOMS: atom_id res chain seq x y z
N MET A 1 -10.78 -8.76 30.52
CA MET A 1 -9.96 -7.75 29.80
C MET A 1 -10.48 -7.71 28.36
N SER A 2 -10.75 -6.52 27.82
CA SER A 2 -11.18 -6.39 26.42
C SER A 2 -10.04 -6.80 25.50
N ALA A 3 -10.31 -7.62 24.48
CA ALA A 3 -9.35 -7.93 23.44
C ALA A 3 -9.29 -6.73 22.46
N TYR A 4 -8.07 -6.34 22.09
CA TYR A 4 -7.81 -5.32 21.09
C TYR A 4 -7.37 -5.95 19.77
N TYR A 5 -7.74 -5.33 18.66
CA TYR A 5 -7.37 -5.70 17.31
C TYR A 5 -6.85 -4.46 16.59
N LEU A 6 -5.70 -4.57 15.92
CA LEU A 6 -5.10 -3.42 15.23
C LEU A 6 -5.35 -3.51 13.74
N ALA A 7 -5.96 -2.48 13.17
CA ALA A 7 -6.03 -2.26 11.73
C ALA A 7 -5.02 -1.17 11.34
N VAL A 8 -4.16 -1.49 10.35
CA VAL A 8 -3.26 -0.54 9.71
C VAL A 8 -3.80 -0.28 8.31
N ASP A 9 -4.40 0.88 8.10
CA ASP A 9 -5.00 1.30 6.84
C ASP A 9 -4.07 2.31 6.17
N ILE A 10 -3.49 1.92 5.02
CA ILE A 10 -2.48 2.71 4.33
C ILE A 10 -3.04 3.19 3.00
N GLY A 11 -3.41 4.45 2.95
CA GLY A 11 -3.83 5.11 1.71
C GLY A 11 -2.68 5.82 0.99
N ALA A 12 -2.94 6.28 -0.23
CA ALA A 12 -1.95 6.96 -1.07
C ALA A 12 -1.50 8.34 -0.54
N SER A 13 -2.26 8.95 0.39
CA SER A 13 -1.94 10.27 0.97
C SER A 13 -1.72 10.24 2.47
N SER A 14 -2.18 9.22 3.16
CA SER A 14 -1.98 9.07 4.61
C SER A 14 -2.22 7.63 5.04
N GLY A 15 -1.56 7.22 6.11
CA GLY A 15 -1.84 5.96 6.78
C GLY A 15 -2.31 6.19 8.22
N ARG A 16 -3.01 5.21 8.77
CA ARG A 16 -3.54 5.28 10.14
C ARG A 16 -3.55 3.91 10.80
N HIS A 17 -3.42 3.94 12.12
CA HIS A 17 -3.54 2.77 12.96
C HIS A 17 -4.80 2.94 13.81
N ILE A 18 -5.69 1.97 13.73
CA ILE A 18 -6.99 1.97 14.41
C ILE A 18 -7.04 0.74 15.31
N LEU A 19 -7.24 0.95 16.60
CA LEU A 19 -7.57 -0.11 17.53
C LEU A 19 -9.07 -0.34 17.54
N GLY A 20 -9.47 -1.59 17.35
CA GLY A 20 -10.83 -2.06 17.53
C GLY A 20 -10.96 -2.85 18.82
N SER A 21 -12.06 -2.67 19.53
CA SER A 21 -12.50 -3.51 20.65
C SER A 21 -13.99 -3.75 20.59
N VAL A 22 -14.50 -4.70 21.38
CA VAL A 22 -15.94 -4.93 21.54
C VAL A 22 -16.35 -4.52 22.93
N GLU A 23 -17.26 -3.56 23.03
CA GLU A 23 -17.83 -3.05 24.28
C GLU A 23 -19.35 -3.13 24.20
N ASN A 24 -19.95 -3.82 25.17
CA ASN A 24 -21.41 -4.02 25.21
C ASN A 24 -22.01 -4.56 23.90
N GLY A 25 -21.29 -5.46 23.20
CA GLY A 25 -21.70 -6.05 21.93
C GLY A 25 -21.54 -5.14 20.71
N LYS A 26 -20.91 -3.97 20.84
CA LYS A 26 -20.64 -3.02 19.75
C LYS A 26 -19.14 -2.88 19.51
N ILE A 27 -18.79 -2.69 18.24
CA ILE A 27 -17.40 -2.37 17.86
C ILE A 27 -17.12 -0.91 18.23
N VAL A 28 -16.03 -0.71 18.97
CA VAL A 28 -15.47 0.60 19.30
C VAL A 28 -14.14 0.75 18.57
N LEU A 29 -13.98 1.83 17.85
CA LEU A 29 -12.76 2.15 17.07
C LEU A 29 -12.07 3.37 17.66
N GLU A 30 -10.75 3.31 17.78
CA GLU A 30 -9.90 4.38 18.28
C GLU A 30 -8.71 4.56 17.34
N GLU A 31 -8.59 5.72 16.67
CA GLU A 31 -7.39 6.06 15.91
C GLU A 31 -6.27 6.43 16.89
N ILE A 32 -5.18 5.68 16.87
CA ILE A 32 -4.06 5.84 17.82
C ILE A 32 -2.81 6.45 17.19
N TYR A 33 -2.69 6.38 15.88
CA TYR A 33 -1.55 6.92 15.14
C TYR A 33 -1.96 7.22 13.70
N ARG A 34 -1.46 8.36 13.19
CA ARG A 34 -1.63 8.79 11.79
C ARG A 34 -0.31 9.32 11.26
N PHE A 35 -0.06 9.11 9.98
CA PHE A 35 1.10 9.64 9.27
C PHE A 35 0.73 10.07 7.86
N GLU A 36 1.48 11.00 7.31
CA GLU A 36 1.39 11.38 5.91
C GLU A 36 2.10 10.34 5.03
N ASN A 37 1.53 10.10 3.87
CA ASN A 37 2.10 9.25 2.84
C ASN A 37 2.06 9.97 1.50
N GLY A 38 2.96 9.65 0.58
CA GLY A 38 3.00 10.28 -0.72
C GLY A 38 4.23 9.87 -1.52
N MET A 39 4.20 10.25 -2.79
CA MET A 39 5.33 10.04 -3.69
C MET A 39 6.22 11.27 -3.73
N THR A 40 7.51 11.05 -3.86
CA THR A 40 8.51 12.10 -4.06
C THR A 40 9.28 11.85 -5.36
N LYS A 41 9.80 12.93 -5.96
CA LYS A 41 10.68 12.79 -7.12
C LYS A 41 12.07 12.32 -6.68
N LYS A 42 12.53 11.21 -7.28
CA LYS A 42 13.88 10.69 -7.13
C LYS A 42 14.40 10.30 -8.52
N ASP A 43 15.50 10.88 -8.93
CA ASP A 43 16.16 10.63 -10.24
C ASP A 43 15.19 10.72 -11.44
N GLY A 44 14.28 11.69 -11.39
CA GLY A 44 13.27 11.93 -12.43
C GLY A 44 12.01 11.06 -12.35
N ARG A 45 11.93 10.10 -11.43
CA ARG A 45 10.80 9.21 -11.20
C ARG A 45 9.98 9.62 -9.98
N LEU A 46 8.69 9.30 -9.98
CA LEU A 46 7.83 9.42 -8.81
C LEU A 46 7.92 8.13 -7.99
N CYS A 47 8.51 8.21 -6.80
CA CYS A 47 8.79 7.05 -5.97
C CYS A 47 8.13 7.16 -4.59
N TRP A 48 7.75 6.02 -4.03
CA TRP A 48 7.33 5.89 -2.65
C TRP A 48 8.55 5.77 -1.72
N ASP A 49 8.48 6.38 -0.54
CA ASP A 49 9.42 6.11 0.55
C ASP A 49 8.96 4.86 1.34
N TYR A 50 9.23 3.68 0.78
CA TYR A 50 8.84 2.42 1.42
C TYR A 50 9.53 2.19 2.78
N LYS A 51 10.73 2.77 2.99
CA LYS A 51 11.43 2.68 4.28
C LYS A 51 10.75 3.52 5.35
N GLY A 52 10.42 4.76 5.03
CA GLY A 52 9.66 5.64 5.89
C GLY A 52 8.26 5.08 6.17
N LEU A 53 7.62 4.46 5.18
CA LEU A 53 6.35 3.77 5.36
C LEU A 53 6.45 2.64 6.39
N PHE A 54 7.47 1.79 6.28
CA PHE A 54 7.71 0.71 7.23
C PHE A 54 8.01 1.21 8.66
N GLU A 55 8.78 2.30 8.79
CA GLU A 55 9.02 2.94 10.10
C GLU A 55 7.72 3.47 10.72
N ASN A 56 6.83 4.07 9.93
CA ASN A 56 5.53 4.54 10.38
C ASN A 56 4.64 3.38 10.86
N ILE A 57 4.65 2.24 10.16
CA ILE A 57 3.94 1.03 10.62
C ILE A 57 4.45 0.60 12.00
N LYS A 58 5.78 0.54 12.18
CA LYS A 58 6.37 0.19 13.49
C LYS A 58 6.05 1.21 14.59
N ASN A 59 6.03 2.49 14.25
CA ASN A 59 5.71 3.54 15.23
C ASN A 59 4.26 3.44 15.71
N GLY A 60 3.31 3.14 14.83
CA GLY A 60 1.93 2.89 15.23
C GLY A 60 1.78 1.64 16.12
N ILE A 61 2.54 0.57 15.85
CA ILE A 61 2.58 -0.62 16.72
C ILE A 61 3.16 -0.27 18.10
N LYS A 62 4.25 0.52 18.16
CA LYS A 62 4.82 1.00 19.44
C LYS A 62 3.81 1.81 20.24
N LYS A 63 2.97 2.60 19.54
CA LYS A 63 1.92 3.40 20.18
C LYS A 63 0.94 2.55 20.99
N CYS A 64 0.59 1.35 20.50
CA CYS A 64 -0.25 0.42 21.26
C CYS A 64 0.33 0.09 22.64
N LYS A 65 1.67 -0.12 22.70
CA LYS A 65 2.37 -0.37 23.97
C LYS A 65 2.37 0.86 24.88
N GLU A 66 2.60 2.04 24.33
CA GLU A 66 2.63 3.30 25.07
C GLU A 66 1.31 3.60 25.77
N ILE A 67 0.18 3.31 25.11
CA ILE A 67 -1.16 3.52 25.68
C ILE A 67 -1.68 2.31 26.46
N GLY A 68 -0.87 1.25 26.63
CA GLY A 68 -1.23 0.05 27.40
C GLY A 68 -2.29 -0.84 26.75
N LYS A 69 -2.50 -0.72 25.42
CA LYS A 69 -3.52 -1.47 24.67
C LYS A 69 -2.82 -2.39 23.65
N ILE A 70 -2.40 -3.56 24.09
CA ILE A 70 -1.69 -4.52 23.24
C ILE A 70 -2.72 -5.31 22.40
N PRO A 71 -2.65 -5.25 21.06
CA PRO A 71 -3.58 -5.99 20.20
C PRO A 71 -3.26 -7.49 20.20
N SER A 72 -4.31 -8.32 20.12
CA SER A 72 -4.22 -9.77 19.97
C SER A 72 -3.86 -10.19 18.55
N SER A 73 -4.22 -9.36 17.57
CA SER A 73 -3.89 -9.55 16.16
C SER A 73 -3.82 -8.22 15.44
N MET A 74 -3.20 -8.24 14.24
CA MET A 74 -3.06 -7.08 13.37
C MET A 74 -3.40 -7.49 11.93
N GLY A 75 -4.08 -6.58 11.22
CA GLY A 75 -4.25 -6.63 9.78
C GLY A 75 -3.74 -5.35 9.14
N ILE A 76 -3.22 -5.47 7.92
CA ILE A 76 -2.76 -4.33 7.11
C ILE A 76 -3.54 -4.34 5.80
N ASP A 77 -4.05 -3.18 5.42
CA ASP A 77 -4.66 -2.92 4.12
C ASP A 77 -3.97 -1.75 3.45
N THR A 78 -3.84 -1.81 2.11
CA THR A 78 -3.14 -0.79 1.32
C THR A 78 -3.68 -0.75 -0.11
N TRP A 79 -3.17 0.20 -0.92
CA TRP A 79 -3.51 0.29 -2.35
C TRP A 79 -2.89 -0.85 -3.17
N GLY A 80 -3.44 -1.09 -4.36
CA GLY A 80 -2.91 -2.04 -5.33
C GLY A 80 -1.97 -1.39 -6.37
N VAL A 81 -1.67 -2.15 -7.42
CA VAL A 81 -0.96 -1.82 -8.66
C VAL A 81 0.52 -1.49 -8.56
N ASP A 82 1.03 -1.12 -7.40
CA ASP A 82 2.45 -0.92 -7.17
C ASP A 82 3.14 -2.22 -6.74
N TYR A 83 4.41 -2.35 -7.07
CA TYR A 83 5.24 -3.51 -6.73
C TYR A 83 6.70 -3.12 -6.56
N VAL A 84 7.47 -4.00 -5.95
CA VAL A 84 8.93 -3.94 -5.90
C VAL A 84 9.52 -5.23 -6.44
N LEU A 85 10.73 -5.15 -6.97
CA LEU A 85 11.52 -6.32 -7.30
C LEU A 85 12.45 -6.64 -6.14
N LEU A 86 12.62 -7.92 -5.85
CA LEU A 86 13.56 -8.41 -4.85
C LEU A 86 14.68 -9.20 -5.52
N ASP A 87 15.86 -9.15 -4.93
CA ASP A 87 16.96 -10.02 -5.31
C ASP A 87 16.86 -11.39 -4.63
N GLU A 88 17.84 -12.24 -4.86
CA GLU A 88 17.92 -13.61 -4.29
C GLU A 88 18.07 -13.65 -2.76
N ASN A 89 18.32 -12.49 -2.12
CA ASN A 89 18.45 -12.33 -0.67
C ASN A 89 17.26 -11.54 -0.08
N ASP A 90 16.15 -11.45 -0.82
CA ASP A 90 14.95 -10.68 -0.47
C ASP A 90 15.21 -9.17 -0.26
N GLN A 91 16.25 -8.62 -0.91
CA GLN A 91 16.52 -7.19 -0.85
C GLN A 91 15.84 -6.47 -2.01
N VAL A 92 15.28 -5.30 -1.74
CA VAL A 92 14.62 -4.47 -2.76
C VAL A 92 15.64 -4.00 -3.79
N ILE A 93 15.38 -4.31 -5.06
CA ILE A 93 16.17 -3.84 -6.21
C ILE A 93 15.60 -2.51 -6.70
N GLY A 94 16.43 -1.47 -6.64
CA GLY A 94 16.04 -0.14 -7.12
C GLY A 94 15.05 0.58 -6.22
N ASP A 95 14.21 1.42 -6.82
CA ASP A 95 13.25 2.24 -6.13
C ASP A 95 11.82 1.72 -6.31
N MET A 96 10.95 1.97 -5.33
CA MET A 96 9.53 1.70 -5.45
C MET A 96 8.87 2.83 -6.26
N VAL A 97 8.90 2.69 -7.59
CA VAL A 97 8.28 3.66 -8.50
C VAL A 97 6.76 3.54 -8.42
N GLY A 98 6.08 4.64 -8.15
CA GLY A 98 4.65 4.65 -7.91
C GLY A 98 3.80 4.71 -9.18
N TYR A 99 2.55 4.35 -9.05
CA TYR A 99 1.58 4.22 -10.15
C TYR A 99 1.27 5.52 -10.91
N ARG A 100 1.63 6.67 -10.37
CA ARG A 100 1.47 7.99 -11.03
C ARG A 100 2.72 8.45 -11.77
N ASP A 101 3.75 7.61 -11.82
CA ASP A 101 4.94 7.89 -12.63
C ASP A 101 4.62 7.74 -14.12
N SER A 102 5.25 8.56 -14.94
CA SER A 102 5.06 8.56 -16.40
C SER A 102 5.82 7.45 -17.14
N ARG A 103 6.47 6.51 -16.41
CA ARG A 103 7.27 5.44 -17.04
C ARG A 103 6.47 4.53 -17.96
N THR A 104 5.16 4.45 -17.74
CA THR A 104 4.24 3.61 -18.51
C THR A 104 3.59 4.33 -19.69
N ASP A 105 3.90 5.61 -19.91
CA ASP A 105 3.38 6.36 -21.05
C ASP A 105 3.80 5.71 -22.36
N GLY A 106 2.81 5.35 -23.19
CA GLY A 106 3.01 4.68 -24.48
C GLY A 106 3.29 3.17 -24.39
N MET A 107 3.37 2.58 -23.21
CA MET A 107 3.61 1.14 -23.05
C MET A 107 2.40 0.30 -23.47
N ASP A 108 1.21 0.86 -23.46
CA ASP A 108 0.02 0.23 -24.01
C ASP A 108 0.18 -0.11 -25.49
N GLU A 109 0.79 0.76 -26.30
CA GLU A 109 1.06 0.48 -27.70
C GLU A 109 2.00 -0.73 -27.89
N GLU A 110 3.00 -0.88 -27.03
CA GLU A 110 3.91 -2.04 -27.05
C GLU A 110 3.19 -3.34 -26.69
N VAL A 111 2.30 -3.30 -25.69
CA VAL A 111 1.50 -4.46 -25.28
C VAL A 111 0.52 -4.84 -26.39
N TYR A 112 -0.17 -3.86 -26.99
CA TYR A 112 -1.18 -4.12 -28.02
C TYR A 112 -0.62 -4.62 -29.35
N ARG A 113 0.68 -4.45 -29.61
CA ARG A 113 1.36 -5.15 -30.71
C ARG A 113 1.44 -6.66 -30.52
N ARG A 114 1.36 -7.13 -29.26
CA ARG A 114 1.42 -8.56 -28.90
C ARG A 114 0.06 -9.16 -28.66
N ILE A 115 -0.81 -8.44 -27.96
CA ILE A 115 -2.18 -8.82 -27.64
C ILE A 115 -3.07 -7.63 -27.93
N PRO A 116 -3.96 -7.69 -28.95
CA PRO A 116 -4.89 -6.60 -29.24
C PRO A 116 -5.70 -6.17 -28.00
N GLU A 117 -5.98 -4.88 -27.87
CA GLU A 117 -6.67 -4.31 -26.71
C GLU A 117 -7.97 -5.04 -26.38
N MET A 118 -8.80 -5.29 -27.39
CA MET A 118 -10.08 -5.98 -27.19
C MET A 118 -9.88 -7.43 -26.69
N GLU A 119 -8.90 -8.14 -27.23
CA GLU A 119 -8.60 -9.51 -26.79
C GLU A 119 -8.10 -9.51 -25.33
N LEU A 120 -7.27 -8.54 -24.96
CA LEU A 120 -6.79 -8.38 -23.58
C LEU A 120 -7.96 -8.11 -22.64
N TYR A 121 -8.89 -7.21 -23.03
CA TYR A 121 -10.07 -6.90 -22.25
C TYR A 121 -11.01 -8.11 -22.11
N GLU A 122 -11.29 -8.82 -23.21
CA GLU A 122 -12.14 -10.02 -23.20
C GLU A 122 -11.61 -11.12 -22.27
N ARG A 123 -10.27 -11.25 -22.20
CA ARG A 123 -9.63 -12.26 -21.32
C ARG A 123 -9.60 -11.86 -19.85
N THR A 124 -9.46 -10.58 -19.55
CA THR A 124 -9.20 -10.11 -18.18
C THR A 124 -10.36 -9.39 -17.53
N GLY A 125 -11.23 -8.76 -18.32
CA GLY A 125 -12.29 -7.87 -17.85
C GLY A 125 -11.75 -6.57 -17.22
N ILE A 126 -10.45 -6.28 -17.39
CA ILE A 126 -9.79 -5.13 -16.76
C ILE A 126 -9.76 -3.94 -17.71
N GLU A 127 -10.33 -2.82 -17.28
CA GLU A 127 -10.26 -1.56 -18.01
C GLU A 127 -8.81 -1.08 -18.14
N LYS A 128 -8.49 -0.51 -19.31
CA LYS A 128 -7.18 0.10 -19.55
C LYS A 128 -6.95 1.30 -18.62
N MET A 129 -5.91 1.19 -17.80
CA MET A 129 -5.37 2.27 -16.98
C MET A 129 -3.85 2.29 -17.11
N MET A 130 -3.23 3.46 -17.17
CA MET A 130 -1.78 3.61 -17.31
C MET A 130 -0.98 2.91 -16.21
N PHE A 131 -1.59 2.71 -15.06
CA PHE A 131 -0.98 2.06 -13.90
C PHE A 131 -1.23 0.54 -13.82
N ASN A 132 -1.85 -0.07 -14.81
CA ASN A 132 -1.99 -1.52 -14.82
C ASN A 132 -0.61 -2.18 -14.93
N THR A 133 -0.36 -3.18 -14.09
CA THR A 133 0.96 -3.82 -13.96
C THR A 133 1.48 -4.46 -15.26
N ILE A 134 0.61 -4.67 -16.25
CA ILE A 134 1.02 -5.19 -17.56
C ILE A 134 1.78 -4.15 -18.39
N PHE A 135 1.64 -2.87 -18.10
CA PHE A 135 2.35 -1.76 -18.72
C PHE A 135 3.58 -1.37 -17.87
#